data_a0579837fae34ae0d91d0436c74bfd3e
#
_entry.id   a0579837fae34ae0d91d0436c74bfd3e
#
_cell.length_a   1.000
_cell.length_b   1.000
_cell.length_c   1.000
_cell.angle_alpha   90.00
_cell.angle_beta   90.00
_cell.angle_gamma   90.00
#
_symmetry.space_group_name_H-M   'P 1'
#
loop_
_entity.id
_entity.type
_entity.pdbx_description
1 polymer ?
#
loop_
_entity_poly.entity_id
_entity_poly.type
_entity_poly.pdbx_seq_one_letter_code
_entity_poly.pdbx_strand_id
1 'polypeptide(L)'
;MCIRDRYNADRLYQLPLGLVGVAIGLALVPRLTKAFVDGDHQGGQKTLDDGINLAMAFTLPAAVALFVIPFFIIDATVTRGAFTSADAARTADVLRQFAWGVPAFVLAKVLTPPFFARQDTRRPMIFAVASVVITVILGSALFFWFRRQGWDGVLGLAIATSTSAWVNVALLGGVLIRENSWRPSPAFLSRIARVIAASAMMAALLFAADVFYPQLSRLFLAKEIAVLVVCGAGAGLYGFCLLAFRAVTISELKATLRREPGGGAVSSLD
;
A
#
# COMPACT_ATOMS: atom_id res chain seq x y z
N MET A 1 -0.30 4.09 26.69
CA MET A 1 -0.65 4.40 25.29
C MET A 1 -2.17 4.48 25.18
N CYS A 2 -2.70 5.62 24.80
CA CYS A 2 -4.16 5.80 24.68
C CYS A 2 -4.66 5.00 23.48
N ILE A 3 -5.84 4.37 23.60
CA ILE A 3 -6.55 3.69 22.48
C ILE A 3 -6.66 4.63 21.27
N ARG A 4 -6.74 5.93 21.52
CA ARG A 4 -6.81 6.99 20.51
C ARG A 4 -5.54 7.10 19.63
N ASP A 5 -4.36 6.82 20.16
CA ASP A 5 -3.09 6.97 19.44
C ASP A 5 -2.96 5.87 18.37
N ARG A 6 -3.37 4.65 18.73
CA ARG A 6 -3.46 3.52 17.81
C ARG A 6 -4.48 3.79 16.70
N TYR A 7 -5.64 4.36 17.07
CA TYR A 7 -6.70 4.69 16.13
C TYR A 7 -6.27 5.72 15.07
N ASN A 8 -5.46 6.72 15.46
CA ASN A 8 -4.93 7.72 14.54
C ASN A 8 -3.90 7.12 13.56
N ALA A 9 -3.00 6.26 14.05
CA ALA A 9 -2.06 5.54 13.18
C ALA A 9 -2.79 4.63 12.18
N ASP A 10 -3.83 3.90 12.64
CA ASP A 10 -4.66 3.05 11.80
C ASP A 10 -5.34 3.83 10.66
N ARG A 11 -5.85 5.02 10.93
CA ARG A 11 -6.51 5.86 9.92
C ARG A 11 -5.57 6.31 8.82
N LEU A 12 -4.33 6.67 9.16
CA LEU A 12 -3.36 7.20 8.20
C LEU A 12 -2.92 6.16 7.17
N TYR A 13 -2.63 4.93 7.58
CA TYR A 13 -2.25 3.91 6.59
C TYR A 13 -3.46 3.35 5.82
N GLN A 14 -4.68 3.47 6.36
CA GLN A 14 -5.89 3.05 5.66
C GLN A 14 -6.27 3.96 4.49
N LEU A 15 -5.83 5.22 4.46
CA LEU A 15 -6.12 6.15 3.36
C LEU A 15 -5.56 5.64 2.02
N PRO A 16 -4.25 5.33 1.88
CA PRO A 16 -3.73 4.73 0.65
C PRO A 16 -4.38 3.38 0.32
N LEU A 17 -4.63 2.57 1.36
CA LEU A 17 -5.24 1.25 1.21
C LEU A 17 -6.67 1.33 0.65
N GLY A 18 -7.49 2.25 1.17
CA GLY A 18 -8.88 2.43 0.73
C GLY A 18 -8.96 2.93 -0.69
N LEU A 19 -8.25 4.01 -0.99
CA LEU A 19 -8.29 4.65 -2.30
C LEU A 19 -7.82 3.71 -3.42
N VAL A 20 -6.63 3.13 -3.25
CA VAL A 20 -6.00 2.28 -4.27
C VAL A 20 -6.69 0.91 -4.34
N GLY A 21 -6.98 0.30 -3.19
CA GLY A 21 -7.58 -1.03 -3.14
C GLY A 21 -8.97 -1.10 -3.75
N VAL A 22 -9.81 -0.08 -3.54
CA VAL A 22 -11.15 0.00 -4.13
C VAL A 22 -11.07 0.28 -5.63
N ALA A 23 -10.26 1.25 -6.05
CA ALA A 23 -10.11 1.60 -7.46
C ALA A 23 -9.61 0.40 -8.30
N ILE A 24 -8.63 -0.34 -7.79
CA ILE A 24 -8.10 -1.53 -8.46
C ILE A 24 -9.13 -2.66 -8.46
N GLY A 25 -9.81 -2.92 -7.34
CA GLY A 25 -10.85 -3.95 -7.27
C GLY A 25 -11.94 -3.74 -8.32
N LEU A 26 -12.47 -2.52 -8.43
CA LEU A 26 -13.52 -2.17 -9.40
C LEU A 26 -13.05 -2.27 -10.85
N ALA A 27 -11.79 -1.94 -11.14
CA ALA A 27 -11.26 -1.97 -12.50
C ALA A 27 -10.77 -3.37 -12.93
N LEU A 28 -10.20 -4.15 -12.02
CA LEU A 28 -9.52 -5.39 -12.31
C LEU A 28 -10.47 -6.59 -12.39
N VAL A 29 -11.43 -6.67 -11.45
CA VAL A 29 -12.34 -7.82 -11.34
C VAL A 29 -13.10 -8.08 -12.63
N PRO A 30 -13.79 -7.10 -13.27
CA PRO A 30 -14.54 -7.36 -14.50
C PRO A 30 -13.65 -7.80 -15.66
N ARG A 31 -12.45 -7.23 -15.78
CA ARG A 31 -11.51 -7.58 -16.85
C ARG A 31 -10.97 -8.99 -16.70
N LEU A 32 -10.61 -9.38 -15.48
CA LEU A 32 -10.15 -10.74 -15.19
C LEU A 32 -11.26 -11.76 -15.43
N THR A 33 -12.47 -11.48 -14.92
CA THR A 33 -13.61 -12.37 -15.15
C THR A 33 -13.88 -12.58 -16.63
N LYS A 34 -13.88 -11.50 -17.43
CA LYS A 34 -14.05 -11.57 -18.87
C LYS A 34 -12.95 -12.41 -19.53
N ALA A 35 -11.67 -12.16 -19.23
CA ALA A 35 -10.55 -12.93 -19.77
C ALA A 35 -10.65 -14.44 -19.45
N PHE A 36 -11.11 -14.78 -18.24
CA PHE A 36 -11.32 -16.17 -17.85
C PHE A 36 -12.51 -16.82 -18.57
N VAL A 37 -13.63 -16.10 -18.75
CA VAL A 37 -14.80 -16.60 -19.49
C VAL A 37 -14.47 -16.81 -20.96
N ASP A 38 -13.72 -15.89 -21.55
CA ASP A 38 -13.31 -15.94 -22.97
C ASP A 38 -12.15 -16.96 -23.20
N GLY A 39 -11.60 -17.58 -22.13
CA GLY A 39 -10.47 -18.52 -22.25
C GLY A 39 -9.14 -17.84 -22.60
N ASP A 40 -9.07 -16.51 -22.53
CA ASP A 40 -7.86 -15.74 -22.84
C ASP A 40 -6.90 -15.71 -21.64
N HIS A 41 -6.11 -16.77 -21.51
CA HIS A 41 -5.11 -16.88 -20.45
C HIS A 41 -4.02 -15.79 -20.54
N GLN A 42 -3.64 -15.37 -21.75
CA GLN A 42 -2.61 -14.34 -21.92
C GLN A 42 -3.13 -12.96 -21.53
N GLY A 43 -4.35 -12.62 -21.94
CA GLY A 43 -5.01 -11.38 -21.53
C GLY A 43 -5.25 -11.31 -20.03
N GLY A 44 -5.60 -12.42 -19.40
CA GLY A 44 -5.73 -12.54 -17.94
C GLY A 44 -4.43 -12.29 -17.21
N GLN A 45 -3.32 -12.91 -17.65
CA GLN A 45 -1.98 -12.70 -17.08
C GLN A 45 -1.52 -11.24 -17.23
N LYS A 46 -1.67 -10.66 -18.41
CA LYS A 46 -1.33 -9.26 -18.65
C LYS A 46 -2.14 -8.30 -17.78
N THR A 47 -3.44 -8.58 -17.64
CA THR A 47 -4.33 -7.79 -16.78
C THR A 47 -3.89 -7.83 -15.33
N LEU A 48 -3.43 -8.99 -14.83
CA LEU A 48 -2.91 -9.15 -13.49
C LEU A 48 -1.56 -8.44 -13.32
N ASP A 49 -0.63 -8.57 -14.27
CA ASP A 49 0.64 -7.84 -14.28
C ASP A 49 0.41 -6.31 -14.20
N ASP A 50 -0.49 -5.78 -15.04
CA ASP A 50 -0.83 -4.36 -15.07
C ASP A 50 -1.49 -3.92 -13.74
N GLY A 51 -2.35 -4.74 -13.17
CA GLY A 51 -2.98 -4.49 -11.87
C GLY A 51 -1.98 -4.44 -10.72
N ILE A 52 -1.04 -5.38 -10.65
CA ILE A 52 0.02 -5.40 -9.64
C ILE A 52 0.95 -4.21 -9.83
N ASN A 53 1.37 -3.90 -11.06
CA ASN A 53 2.20 -2.74 -11.35
C ASN A 53 1.53 -1.43 -10.91
N LEU A 54 0.24 -1.26 -11.21
CA LEU A 54 -0.52 -0.08 -10.81
C LEU A 54 -0.64 0.01 -9.28
N ALA A 55 -0.95 -1.12 -8.63
CA ALA A 55 -1.00 -1.20 -7.17
C ALA A 55 0.32 -0.76 -6.52
N MET A 56 1.42 -1.32 -6.99
CA MET A 56 2.75 -1.00 -6.46
C MET A 56 3.16 0.44 -6.77
N ALA A 57 2.82 0.97 -7.95
CA ALA A 57 3.13 2.35 -8.32
C ALA A 57 2.48 3.39 -7.38
N PHE A 58 1.32 3.09 -6.80
CA PHE A 58 0.67 3.99 -5.84
C PHE A 58 0.99 3.66 -4.39
N THR A 59 1.08 2.39 -4.02
CA THR A 59 1.26 2.00 -2.62
C THR A 59 2.69 2.07 -2.14
N LEU A 60 3.67 1.82 -3.01
CA LEU A 60 5.07 1.83 -2.61
C LEU A 60 5.54 3.24 -2.19
N PRO A 61 5.30 4.32 -2.97
CA PRO A 61 5.68 5.67 -2.52
C PRO A 61 4.93 6.09 -1.25
N ALA A 62 3.65 5.74 -1.10
CA ALA A 62 2.91 6.02 0.12
C ALA A 62 3.50 5.28 1.33
N ALA A 63 3.82 4.00 1.17
CA ALA A 63 4.49 3.21 2.20
C ALA A 63 5.86 3.78 2.58
N VAL A 64 6.65 4.21 1.58
CA VAL A 64 7.95 4.86 1.79
C VAL A 64 7.80 6.16 2.57
N ALA A 65 6.84 7.01 2.23
CA ALA A 65 6.60 8.26 2.96
C ALA A 65 6.24 7.98 4.43
N LEU A 66 5.30 7.05 4.67
CA LEU A 66 4.88 6.65 6.02
C LEU A 66 6.00 5.95 6.81
N PHE A 67 6.95 5.31 6.14
CA PHE A 67 8.08 4.63 6.78
C PHE A 67 9.22 5.59 7.12
N VAL A 68 9.55 6.52 6.22
CA VAL A 68 10.72 7.41 6.35
C VAL A 68 10.42 8.61 7.25
N ILE A 69 9.26 9.26 7.06
CA ILE A 69 8.88 10.48 7.79
C ILE A 69 7.62 10.33 8.65
N PRO A 70 7.44 9.22 9.40
CA PRO A 70 6.21 8.99 10.15
C PRO A 70 6.00 10.05 11.23
N PHE A 71 7.08 10.46 11.93
CA PHE A 71 7.02 11.48 12.98
C PHE A 71 6.55 12.83 12.40
N PHE A 72 7.11 13.22 11.25
CA PHE A 72 6.77 14.46 10.59
C PHE A 72 5.28 14.53 10.21
N ILE A 73 4.74 13.42 9.68
CA ILE A 73 3.33 13.30 9.30
C ILE A 73 2.43 13.35 10.55
N ILE A 74 2.77 12.61 11.62
CA ILE A 74 1.98 12.56 12.85
C ILE A 74 2.03 13.90 13.58
N ASP A 75 3.21 14.51 13.72
CA ASP A 75 3.37 15.79 14.41
C ASP A 75 2.54 16.91 13.76
N ALA A 76 2.50 16.94 12.44
CA ALA A 76 1.71 17.95 11.72
C ALA A 76 0.21 17.69 11.72
N THR A 77 -0.23 16.43 11.75
CA THR A 77 -1.66 16.09 11.60
C THR A 77 -2.39 15.93 12.92
N VAL A 78 -1.73 15.38 13.94
CA VAL A 78 -2.38 14.94 15.19
C VAL A 78 -1.90 15.70 16.41
N THR A 79 -0.69 16.28 16.42
CA THR A 79 -0.13 16.96 17.61
C THR A 79 -0.82 18.30 17.87
N ARG A 80 -1.97 18.23 18.58
CA ARG A 80 -2.79 19.39 19.00
C ARG A 80 -3.39 19.15 20.37
N GLY A 81 -3.47 20.19 21.18
CA GLY A 81 -4.10 20.15 22.50
C GLY A 81 -3.37 19.22 23.48
N ALA A 82 -4.03 18.19 23.98
CA ALA A 82 -3.47 17.24 24.96
C ALA A 82 -2.51 16.19 24.37
N PHE A 83 -2.36 16.12 23.03
CA PHE A 83 -1.47 15.16 22.36
C PHE A 83 -0.05 15.73 22.31
N THR A 84 0.86 15.10 23.03
CA THR A 84 2.23 15.59 23.18
C THR A 84 3.16 15.10 22.06
N SER A 85 4.32 15.73 21.90
CA SER A 85 5.35 15.29 20.95
C SER A 85 5.90 13.89 21.31
N ALA A 86 5.89 13.52 22.57
CA ALA A 86 6.26 12.16 23.01
C ALA A 86 5.25 11.10 22.57
N ASP A 87 3.94 11.45 22.57
CA ASP A 87 2.89 10.57 22.05
C ASP A 87 2.98 10.47 20.51
N ALA A 88 3.33 11.58 19.85
CA ALA A 88 3.59 11.59 18.40
C ALA A 88 4.74 10.66 18.01
N ALA A 89 5.84 10.65 18.76
CA ALA A 89 6.97 9.77 18.51
C ALA A 89 6.58 8.29 18.63
N ARG A 90 5.85 7.91 19.69
CA ARG A 90 5.37 6.53 19.88
C ARG A 90 4.42 6.10 18.76
N THR A 91 3.49 6.98 18.39
CA THR A 91 2.55 6.72 17.29
C THR A 91 3.27 6.59 15.95
N ALA A 92 4.31 7.39 15.71
CA ALA A 92 5.16 7.32 14.53
C ALA A 92 5.91 5.99 14.43
N ASP A 93 6.43 5.46 15.56
CA ASP A 93 7.08 4.16 15.57
C ASP A 93 6.13 3.02 15.19
N VAL A 94 4.89 3.06 15.69
CA VAL A 94 3.83 2.10 15.31
C VAL A 94 3.46 2.25 13.84
N LEU A 95 3.28 3.48 13.35
CA LEU A 95 2.97 3.77 11.95
C LEU A 95 4.07 3.26 11.02
N ARG A 96 5.34 3.44 11.39
CA ARG A 96 6.49 2.90 10.65
C ARG A 96 6.39 1.38 10.47
N GLN A 97 5.95 0.66 11.51
CA GLN A 97 5.77 -0.79 11.44
C GLN A 97 4.57 -1.22 10.57
N PHE A 98 3.53 -0.42 10.46
CA PHE A 98 2.44 -0.67 9.52
C PHE A 98 2.81 -0.31 8.07
N ALA A 99 3.64 0.71 7.88
CA ALA A 99 3.95 1.27 6.56
C ALA A 99 4.47 0.23 5.56
N TRP A 100 5.41 -0.65 5.98
CA TRP A 100 5.93 -1.69 5.10
C TRP A 100 4.93 -2.81 4.80
N GLY A 101 3.84 -2.91 5.57
CA GLY A 101 2.71 -3.80 5.30
C GLY A 101 1.72 -3.27 4.25
N VAL A 102 1.69 -1.95 4.01
CA VAL A 102 0.72 -1.31 3.09
C VAL A 102 0.74 -1.92 1.68
N PRO A 103 1.89 -2.13 1.03
CA PRO A 103 1.91 -2.79 -0.27
C PRO A 103 1.33 -4.20 -0.24
N ALA A 104 1.60 -4.97 0.82
CA ALA A 104 1.07 -6.32 0.98
C ALA A 104 -0.46 -6.32 1.13
N PHE A 105 -1.04 -5.39 1.90
CA PHE A 105 -2.49 -5.28 2.03
C PHE A 105 -3.18 -5.00 0.71
N VAL A 106 -2.59 -4.15 -0.14
CA VAL A 106 -3.15 -3.85 -1.46
C VAL A 106 -2.92 -5.00 -2.44
N LEU A 107 -1.72 -5.60 -2.44
CA LEU A 107 -1.44 -6.77 -3.27
C LEU A 107 -2.38 -7.94 -2.98
N ALA A 108 -2.73 -8.20 -1.73
CA ALA A 108 -3.71 -9.22 -1.39
C ALA A 108 -5.07 -8.97 -2.07
N LYS A 109 -5.51 -7.70 -2.17
CA LYS A 109 -6.74 -7.32 -2.90
C LYS A 109 -6.64 -7.50 -4.41
N VAL A 110 -5.45 -7.34 -4.98
CA VAL A 110 -5.20 -7.56 -6.42
C VAL A 110 -5.11 -9.05 -6.75
N LEU A 111 -4.53 -9.85 -5.86
CA LEU A 111 -4.31 -11.29 -6.08
C LEU A 111 -5.53 -12.16 -5.74
N THR A 112 -6.54 -11.63 -5.06
CA THR A 112 -7.76 -12.37 -4.71
C THR A 112 -8.75 -12.55 -5.88
N PRO A 113 -9.03 -11.55 -6.74
CA PRO A 113 -9.97 -11.65 -7.85
C PRO A 113 -9.74 -12.83 -8.82
N PRO A 114 -8.51 -13.23 -9.17
CA PRO A 114 -8.28 -14.39 -10.02
C PRO A 114 -8.88 -15.69 -9.48
N PHE A 115 -8.94 -15.86 -8.16
CA PHE A 115 -9.58 -17.02 -7.52
C PHE A 115 -11.10 -16.95 -7.66
N PHE A 116 -11.69 -15.78 -7.44
CA PHE A 116 -13.14 -15.60 -7.58
C PHE A 116 -13.61 -15.80 -9.02
N ALA A 117 -12.82 -15.34 -10.00
CA ALA A 117 -13.11 -15.57 -11.42
C ALA A 117 -13.17 -17.06 -11.78
N ARG A 118 -12.48 -17.93 -11.01
CA ARG A 118 -12.51 -19.38 -11.15
C ARG A 118 -13.50 -20.07 -10.21
N GLN A 119 -14.33 -19.30 -9.52
CA GLN A 119 -15.27 -19.79 -8.49
C GLN A 119 -14.57 -20.49 -7.30
N ASP A 120 -13.27 -20.28 -7.11
CA ASP A 120 -12.52 -20.80 -5.98
C ASP A 120 -12.50 -19.77 -4.83
N THR A 121 -13.53 -19.78 -4.03
CA THR A 121 -13.62 -18.92 -2.83
C THR A 121 -12.92 -19.56 -1.61
N ARG A 122 -12.69 -20.88 -1.65
CA ARG A 122 -12.18 -21.64 -0.50
C ARG A 122 -10.72 -21.30 -0.18
N ARG A 123 -9.86 -21.22 -1.19
CA ARG A 123 -8.42 -20.94 -0.98
C ARG A 123 -8.15 -19.57 -0.41
N PRO A 124 -8.68 -18.44 -0.97
CA PRO A 124 -8.50 -17.13 -0.36
C PRO A 124 -8.99 -17.06 1.09
N MET A 125 -10.11 -17.75 1.39
CA MET A 125 -10.64 -17.82 2.76
C MET A 125 -9.66 -18.54 3.70
N ILE A 126 -9.12 -19.69 3.30
CA ILE A 126 -8.13 -20.45 4.11
C ILE A 126 -6.88 -19.61 4.34
N PHE A 127 -6.38 -18.90 3.32
CA PHE A 127 -5.19 -18.05 3.46
C PHE A 127 -5.44 -16.84 4.34
N ALA A 128 -6.64 -16.25 4.26
CA ALA A 128 -7.05 -15.17 5.16
C ALA A 128 -7.11 -15.66 6.62
N VAL A 129 -7.71 -16.83 6.88
CA VAL A 129 -7.75 -17.43 8.22
C VAL A 129 -6.34 -17.73 8.72
N ALA A 130 -5.47 -18.31 7.89
CA ALA A 130 -4.08 -18.57 8.24
C ALA A 130 -3.34 -17.27 8.62
N SER A 131 -3.57 -16.18 7.88
CA SER A 131 -3.00 -14.87 8.19
C SER A 131 -3.48 -14.33 9.53
N VAL A 132 -4.77 -14.48 9.85
CA VAL A 132 -5.31 -14.09 11.16
C VAL A 132 -4.66 -14.89 12.27
N VAL A 133 -4.55 -16.22 12.12
CA VAL A 133 -3.89 -17.09 13.10
C VAL A 133 -2.43 -16.66 13.32
N ILE A 134 -1.69 -16.41 12.24
CA ILE A 134 -0.30 -15.91 12.32
C ILE A 134 -0.26 -14.56 13.04
N THR A 135 -1.18 -13.64 12.74
CA THR A 135 -1.25 -12.34 13.42
C THR A 135 -1.46 -12.51 14.91
N VAL A 136 -2.36 -13.38 15.33
CA VAL A 136 -2.66 -13.63 16.75
C VAL A 136 -1.46 -14.26 17.45
N ILE A 137 -0.88 -15.33 16.90
CA ILE A 137 0.23 -16.04 17.53
C ILE A 137 1.48 -15.16 17.57
N LEU A 138 1.90 -14.62 16.44
CA LEU A 138 3.10 -13.79 16.34
C LEU A 138 2.93 -12.46 17.09
N GLY A 139 1.73 -11.85 16.99
CA GLY A 139 1.41 -10.61 17.68
C GLY A 139 1.45 -10.77 19.20
N SER A 140 0.85 -11.84 19.73
CA SER A 140 0.90 -12.14 21.17
C SER A 140 2.34 -12.40 21.61
N ALA A 141 3.09 -13.22 20.89
CA ALA A 141 4.49 -13.53 21.21
C ALA A 141 5.35 -12.27 21.23
N LEU A 142 5.28 -11.44 20.19
CA LEU A 142 6.04 -10.20 20.09
C LEU A 142 5.58 -9.16 21.12
N PHE A 143 4.28 -9.07 21.40
CA PHE A 143 3.76 -8.16 22.43
C PHE A 143 4.38 -8.43 23.80
N PHE A 144 4.37 -9.69 24.26
CA PHE A 144 4.94 -10.05 25.54
C PHE A 144 6.47 -9.95 25.54
N TRP A 145 7.12 -10.28 24.43
CA TRP A 145 8.57 -10.16 24.29
C TRP A 145 9.03 -8.69 24.37
N PHE A 146 8.40 -7.77 23.63
CA PHE A 146 8.72 -6.34 23.67
C PHE A 146 8.46 -5.76 25.08
N ARG A 147 7.35 -6.14 25.71
CA ARG A 147 7.07 -5.70 27.08
C ARG A 147 8.14 -6.15 28.10
N ARG A 148 8.66 -7.36 27.96
CA ARG A 148 9.77 -7.84 28.82
C ARG A 148 11.06 -7.05 28.62
N GLN A 149 11.29 -6.50 27.43
CA GLN A 149 12.44 -5.65 27.11
C GLN A 149 12.21 -4.17 27.49
N GLY A 150 11.08 -3.81 28.07
CA GLY A 150 10.73 -2.43 28.40
C GLY A 150 10.25 -1.59 27.20
N TRP A 151 9.97 -2.22 26.07
CA TRP A 151 9.50 -1.57 24.86
C TRP A 151 7.97 -1.60 24.78
N ASP A 152 7.39 -0.77 23.88
CA ASP A 152 5.95 -0.76 23.69
C ASP A 152 5.49 -2.03 22.96
N GLY A 153 4.67 -2.85 23.63
CA GLY A 153 4.16 -4.10 23.08
C GLY A 153 3.32 -3.93 21.81
N VAL A 154 2.78 -2.72 21.56
CA VAL A 154 1.99 -2.41 20.35
C VAL A 154 2.83 -2.48 19.09
N LEU A 155 4.14 -2.20 19.17
CA LEU A 155 5.07 -2.39 18.06
C LEU A 155 5.07 -3.85 17.57
N GLY A 156 5.03 -4.80 18.51
CA GLY A 156 4.96 -6.23 18.17
C GLY A 156 3.70 -6.59 17.39
N LEU A 157 2.55 -5.99 17.76
CA LEU A 157 1.30 -6.21 17.03
C LEU A 157 1.35 -5.64 15.60
N ALA A 158 1.94 -4.46 15.41
CA ALA A 158 2.10 -3.84 14.11
C ALA A 158 3.01 -4.67 13.18
N ILE A 159 4.14 -5.16 13.71
CA ILE A 159 5.06 -6.06 12.98
C ILE A 159 4.35 -7.35 12.59
N ALA A 160 3.62 -7.98 13.52
CA ALA A 160 2.90 -9.22 13.25
C ALA A 160 1.85 -9.06 12.14
N THR A 161 1.10 -7.95 12.18
CA THR A 161 0.08 -7.64 11.17
C THR A 161 0.70 -7.46 9.79
N SER A 162 1.78 -6.71 9.69
CA SER A 162 2.47 -6.48 8.41
C SER A 162 3.13 -7.77 7.89
N THR A 163 3.73 -8.58 8.77
CA THR A 163 4.31 -9.88 8.41
C THR A 163 3.23 -10.83 7.89
N SER A 164 2.09 -10.94 8.57
CA SER A 164 1.00 -11.82 8.14
C SER A 164 0.40 -11.41 6.80
N ALA A 165 0.35 -10.11 6.51
CA ALA A 165 -0.09 -9.62 5.20
C ALA A 165 0.86 -10.10 4.07
N TRP A 166 2.17 -10.04 4.28
CA TRP A 166 3.14 -10.56 3.32
C TRP A 166 3.05 -12.09 3.15
N VAL A 167 2.80 -12.82 4.25
CA VAL A 167 2.55 -14.28 4.17
C VAL A 167 1.30 -14.56 3.34
N ASN A 168 0.23 -13.80 3.53
CA ASN A 168 -0.99 -13.94 2.71
C ASN A 168 -0.71 -13.70 1.22
N VAL A 169 0.02 -12.64 0.88
CA VAL A 169 0.44 -12.35 -0.50
C VAL A 169 1.29 -13.47 -1.08
N ALA A 170 2.24 -14.01 -0.29
CA ALA A 170 3.08 -15.12 -0.73
C ALA A 170 2.27 -16.40 -0.99
N LEU A 171 1.27 -16.69 -0.16
CA LEU A 171 0.37 -17.83 -0.35
C LEU A 171 -0.50 -17.66 -1.60
N LEU A 172 -1.14 -16.50 -1.76
CA LEU A 172 -1.98 -16.20 -2.94
C LEU A 172 -1.16 -16.23 -4.23
N GLY A 173 -0.06 -15.49 -4.28
CA GLY A 173 0.83 -15.44 -5.45
C GLY A 173 1.49 -16.78 -5.75
N GLY A 174 1.94 -17.49 -4.71
CA GLY A 174 2.55 -18.80 -4.84
C GLY A 174 1.63 -19.84 -5.48
N VAL A 175 0.35 -19.85 -5.13
CA VAL A 175 -0.64 -20.75 -5.77
C VAL A 175 -0.88 -20.33 -7.22
N LEU A 176 -1.03 -19.05 -7.51
CA LEU A 176 -1.23 -18.58 -8.89
C LEU A 176 -0.05 -18.94 -9.81
N ILE A 177 1.17 -18.86 -9.29
CA ILE A 177 2.38 -19.25 -10.03
C ILE A 177 2.43 -20.79 -10.21
N ARG A 178 2.17 -21.56 -9.17
CA ARG A 178 2.18 -23.05 -9.21
C ARG A 178 1.17 -23.63 -10.19
N GLU A 179 0.01 -22.99 -10.31
CA GLU A 179 -1.04 -23.38 -11.25
C GLU A 179 -0.85 -22.83 -12.67
N ASN A 180 0.28 -22.20 -12.95
CA ASN A 180 0.57 -21.53 -14.22
C ASN A 180 -0.47 -20.46 -14.62
N SER A 181 -1.22 -19.96 -13.65
CA SER A 181 -2.26 -18.96 -13.86
C SER A 181 -1.72 -17.56 -13.94
N TRP A 182 -0.53 -17.38 -13.35
CA TRP A 182 0.23 -16.15 -13.42
C TRP A 182 1.71 -16.49 -13.58
N ARG A 183 2.30 -15.96 -14.64
CA ARG A 183 3.74 -16.01 -14.90
C ARG A 183 4.24 -14.58 -15.06
N PRO A 184 4.98 -14.05 -14.08
CA PRO A 184 5.53 -12.69 -14.19
C PRO A 184 6.34 -12.53 -15.46
N SER A 185 5.96 -11.59 -16.32
CA SER A 185 6.69 -11.32 -17.55
C SER A 185 8.00 -10.56 -17.26
N PRO A 186 9.04 -10.68 -18.11
CA PRO A 186 10.24 -9.85 -17.97
C PRO A 186 9.94 -8.35 -17.99
N ALA A 187 8.93 -7.94 -18.77
CA ALA A 187 8.45 -6.57 -18.82
C ALA A 187 7.85 -6.13 -17.47
N PHE A 188 7.08 -7.00 -16.81
CA PHE A 188 6.55 -6.78 -15.47
C PHE A 188 7.69 -6.55 -14.46
N LEU A 189 8.69 -7.44 -14.43
CA LEU A 189 9.82 -7.32 -13.51
C LEU A 189 10.58 -6.01 -13.71
N SER A 190 10.80 -5.61 -14.98
CA SER A 190 11.47 -4.34 -15.28
C SER A 190 10.66 -3.12 -14.82
N ARG A 191 9.33 -3.15 -14.94
CA ARG A 191 8.44 -2.08 -14.46
C ARG A 191 8.48 -1.98 -12.93
N ILE A 192 8.37 -3.11 -12.22
CA ILE A 192 8.48 -3.14 -10.74
C ILE A 192 9.84 -2.61 -10.29
N ALA A 193 10.94 -3.01 -10.93
CA ALA A 193 12.28 -2.51 -10.60
C ALA A 193 12.38 -0.98 -10.75
N ARG A 194 11.77 -0.40 -11.79
CA ARG A 194 11.71 1.06 -11.99
C ARG A 194 10.88 1.76 -10.92
N VAL A 195 9.74 1.17 -10.52
CA VAL A 195 8.91 1.70 -9.42
C VAL A 195 9.68 1.68 -8.10
N ILE A 196 10.41 0.60 -7.81
CA ILE A 196 11.27 0.49 -6.62
C ILE A 196 12.38 1.54 -6.67
N ALA A 197 13.06 1.71 -7.80
CA ALA A 197 14.12 2.72 -7.96
C ALA A 197 13.59 4.14 -7.76
N ALA A 198 12.43 4.48 -8.36
CA ALA A 198 11.79 5.79 -8.17
C ALA A 198 11.40 6.02 -6.70
N SER A 199 10.88 4.98 -6.03
CA SER A 199 10.53 5.05 -4.60
C SER A 199 11.76 5.19 -3.71
N ALA A 200 12.88 4.56 -4.06
CA ALA A 200 14.15 4.71 -3.34
C ALA A 200 14.72 6.14 -3.48
N MET A 201 14.61 6.75 -4.66
CA MET A 201 15.01 8.16 -4.85
C MET A 201 14.12 9.11 -4.03
N MET A 202 12.81 8.86 -4.00
CA MET A 202 11.89 9.58 -3.12
C MET A 202 12.25 9.37 -1.65
N ALA A 203 12.59 8.13 -1.23
CA ALA A 203 13.02 7.83 0.13
C ALA A 203 14.25 8.65 0.54
N ALA A 204 15.25 8.76 -0.34
CA ALA A 204 16.44 9.56 -0.08
C ALA A 204 16.13 11.05 0.11
N LEU A 205 15.23 11.61 -0.72
CA LEU A 205 14.77 13.00 -0.55
C LEU A 205 14.05 13.20 0.79
N LEU A 206 13.11 12.29 1.11
CA LEU A 206 12.34 12.37 2.35
C LEU A 206 13.22 12.18 3.58
N PHE A 207 14.21 11.30 3.53
CA PHE A 207 15.19 11.11 4.59
C PHE A 207 16.04 12.36 4.81
N ALA A 208 16.49 13.00 3.72
CA ALA A 208 17.17 14.28 3.83
C ALA A 208 16.26 15.34 4.49
N ALA A 209 14.98 15.41 4.11
CA ALA A 209 14.02 16.31 4.73
C ALA A 209 13.79 16.01 6.21
N ASP A 210 13.79 14.74 6.62
CA ASP A 210 13.67 14.32 8.01
C ASP A 210 14.88 14.77 8.86
N VAL A 211 16.10 14.61 8.34
CA VAL A 211 17.33 15.10 8.99
C VAL A 211 17.30 16.63 9.18
N PHE A 212 16.75 17.37 8.22
CA PHE A 212 16.64 18.82 8.28
C PHE A 212 15.33 19.30 8.92
N TYR A 213 14.54 18.41 9.51
CA TYR A 213 13.25 18.76 10.15
C TYR A 213 13.32 19.93 11.13
N PRO A 214 14.33 20.05 12.06
CA PRO A 214 14.41 21.14 13.00
C PRO A 214 14.58 22.52 12.33
N GLN A 215 15.24 22.57 11.16
CA GLN A 215 15.42 23.79 10.38
C GLN A 215 14.14 24.11 9.58
N LEU A 216 13.55 23.09 8.93
CA LEU A 216 12.32 23.25 8.16
C LEU A 216 11.14 23.72 9.03
N SER A 217 10.99 23.17 10.23
CA SER A 217 9.90 23.54 11.15
C SER A 217 10.01 24.98 11.65
N ARG A 218 11.20 25.58 11.64
CA ARG A 218 11.42 27.01 11.96
C ARG A 218 11.18 27.93 10.77
N LEU A 219 11.38 27.45 9.56
CA LEU A 219 11.23 28.23 8.33
C LEU A 219 9.75 28.43 7.95
N PHE A 220 8.92 27.43 8.21
CA PHE A 220 7.50 27.47 7.91
C PHE A 220 6.70 27.88 9.16
N LEU A 221 5.85 28.91 9.03
CA LEU A 221 4.97 29.41 10.10
C LEU A 221 3.96 28.35 10.60
N ALA A 222 3.69 27.30 9.80
CA ALA A 222 2.80 26.21 10.16
C ALA A 222 3.41 24.86 9.77
N LYS A 223 3.45 23.89 10.70
CA LYS A 223 3.98 22.54 10.50
C LYS A 223 3.25 21.80 9.39
N GLU A 224 1.96 22.07 9.21
CA GLU A 224 1.12 21.49 8.17
C GLU A 224 1.61 21.84 6.77
N ILE A 225 2.04 23.10 6.57
CA ILE A 225 2.58 23.57 5.28
C ILE A 225 3.90 22.86 4.98
N ALA A 226 4.77 22.69 5.98
CA ALA A 226 6.03 21.98 5.82
C ALA A 226 5.81 20.53 5.34
N VAL A 227 4.85 19.80 5.94
CA VAL A 227 4.49 18.43 5.51
C VAL A 227 3.96 18.43 4.09
N LEU A 228 3.05 19.33 3.75
CA LEU A 228 2.48 19.41 2.39
C LEU A 228 3.57 19.68 1.34
N VAL A 229 4.52 20.58 1.64
CA VAL A 229 5.64 20.88 0.74
C VAL A 229 6.57 19.68 0.59
N VAL A 230 6.96 19.03 1.69
CA VAL A 230 7.86 17.86 1.66
C VAL A 230 7.19 16.66 0.97
N CYS A 231 5.95 16.37 1.30
CA CYS A 231 5.19 15.30 0.63
C CYS A 231 4.94 15.63 -0.84
N GLY A 232 4.61 16.88 -1.16
CA GLY A 232 4.43 17.36 -2.53
C GLY A 232 5.70 17.28 -3.36
N ALA A 233 6.84 17.68 -2.80
CA ALA A 233 8.15 17.56 -3.44
C ALA A 233 8.52 16.08 -3.66
N GLY A 234 8.29 15.23 -2.65
CA GLY A 234 8.50 13.78 -2.76
C GLY A 234 7.63 13.15 -3.84
N ALA A 235 6.33 13.46 -3.86
CA ALA A 235 5.41 12.98 -4.88
C ALA A 235 5.76 13.52 -6.28
N GLY A 236 6.17 14.78 -6.39
CA GLY A 236 6.63 15.38 -7.64
C GLY A 236 7.89 14.71 -8.18
N LEU A 237 8.90 14.49 -7.33
CA LEU A 237 10.11 13.74 -7.70
C LEU A 237 9.77 12.32 -8.14
N TYR A 238 8.93 11.64 -7.37
CA TYR A 238 8.48 10.29 -7.72
C TYR A 238 7.78 10.24 -9.07
N GLY A 239 6.81 11.14 -9.30
CA GLY A 239 6.10 11.27 -10.58
C GLY A 239 7.04 11.57 -11.75
N PHE A 240 8.00 12.48 -11.54
CA PHE A 240 9.05 12.76 -12.53
C PHE A 240 9.89 11.52 -12.85
N CYS A 241 10.34 10.78 -11.83
CA CYS A 241 11.10 9.54 -12.01
C CYS A 241 10.28 8.45 -12.73
N LEU A 242 8.99 8.30 -12.42
CA LEU A 242 8.11 7.35 -13.13
C LEU A 242 8.02 7.67 -14.63
N LEU A 243 7.91 8.95 -14.99
CA LEU A 243 7.86 9.40 -16.38
C LEU A 243 9.22 9.25 -17.06
N ALA A 244 10.31 9.63 -16.39
CA ALA A 244 11.67 9.52 -16.90
C ALA A 244 12.07 8.05 -17.16
N PHE A 245 11.71 7.16 -16.26
CA PHE A 245 11.97 5.71 -16.41
C PHE A 245 10.94 5.00 -17.31
N ARG A 246 9.94 5.73 -17.84
CA ARG A 246 8.84 5.14 -18.63
C ARG A 246 8.17 3.95 -17.91
N ALA A 247 8.07 4.01 -16.60
CA ALA A 247 7.43 2.98 -15.79
C ALA A 247 5.91 2.99 -15.96
N VAL A 248 5.33 4.17 -16.21
CA VAL A 248 3.92 4.38 -16.55
C VAL A 248 3.85 5.25 -17.80
N THR A 249 3.05 4.84 -18.79
CA THR A 249 2.85 5.62 -20.01
C THR A 249 1.74 6.65 -19.77
N ILE A 250 1.92 7.89 -20.24
CA ILE A 250 0.94 8.97 -20.09
C ILE A 250 -0.45 8.56 -20.66
N SER A 251 -0.46 7.70 -21.67
CA SER A 251 -1.69 7.13 -22.25
C SER A 251 -2.43 6.22 -21.24
N GLU A 252 -1.72 5.44 -20.44
CA GLU A 252 -2.31 4.59 -19.38
C GLU A 252 -2.89 5.45 -18.26
N LEU A 253 -2.18 6.50 -17.85
CA LEU A 253 -2.66 7.45 -16.86
C LEU A 253 -3.91 8.21 -17.34
N LYS A 254 -3.90 8.70 -18.58
CA LYS A 254 -5.09 9.33 -19.20
C LYS A 254 -6.26 8.37 -19.36
N ALA A 255 -6.03 7.11 -19.68
CA ALA A 255 -7.08 6.10 -19.83
C ALA A 255 -7.73 5.78 -18.46
N THR A 256 -6.97 5.84 -17.38
CA THR A 256 -7.47 5.63 -16.00
C THR A 256 -8.28 6.84 -15.51
N LEU A 257 -7.83 8.06 -15.82
CA LEU A 257 -8.52 9.31 -15.44
C LEU A 257 -9.73 9.66 -16.31
N ARG A 258 -9.78 9.18 -17.57
CA ARG A 258 -10.82 9.52 -18.55
C ARG A 258 -12.04 8.59 -18.52
N ARG A 259 -12.04 7.56 -17.69
CA ARG A 259 -13.22 6.71 -17.47
C ARG A 259 -14.14 7.38 -16.46
N GLU A 260 -15.06 8.21 -16.98
CA GLU A 260 -16.25 8.63 -16.25
C GLU A 260 -17.09 7.41 -15.82
N PRO A 261 -17.62 7.40 -14.58
CA PRO A 261 -18.62 6.43 -14.19
C PRO A 261 -19.95 6.88 -14.82
N GLY A 262 -20.39 6.23 -15.89
CA GLY A 262 -21.74 6.48 -16.35
C GLY A 262 -21.91 6.52 -17.85
N GLY A 263 -22.11 5.39 -18.45
CA GLY A 263 -22.58 5.22 -19.82
C GLY A 263 -23.22 3.85 -20.02
N GLY A 264 -24.03 3.43 -19.06
CA GLY A 264 -25.01 2.39 -19.27
C GLY A 264 -26.15 2.98 -20.12
N ALA A 265 -25.99 2.93 -21.44
CA ALA A 265 -27.14 3.10 -22.34
C ALA A 265 -28.13 1.99 -22.00
N VAL A 266 -29.19 2.35 -21.30
CA VAL A 266 -30.47 1.65 -21.34
C VAL A 266 -30.97 1.85 -22.77
N SER A 267 -30.58 0.96 -23.68
CA SER A 267 -31.20 0.86 -24.97
C SER A 267 -32.53 0.12 -24.78
N SER A 268 -33.60 0.92 -24.85
CA SER A 268 -34.99 0.59 -25.12
C SER A 268 -35.22 -0.84 -25.61
N LEU A 269 -35.94 -1.60 -24.78
CA LEU A 269 -36.82 -2.65 -25.23
C LEU A 269 -38.06 -1.95 -25.83
N ASP A 270 -38.16 -1.96 -27.13
CA ASP A 270 -39.38 -1.95 -27.89
C ASP A 270 -39.53 -3.30 -28.60
#